data_f728f41ea49153d06351e44995fee261
#
_entry.id   f728f41ea49153d06351e44995fee261
#
_cell.length_a   1.000
_cell.length_b   1.000
_cell.length_c   1.000
_cell.angle_alpha   90.00
_cell.angle_beta   90.00
_cell.angle_gamma   90.00
#
_symmetry.space_group_name_H-M   'P 1'
#
loop_
_entity.id
_entity.type
_entity.pdbx_description
1 polymer ?
#
loop_
_entity_poly.entity_id
_entity_poly.type
_entity_poly.pdbx_seq_one_letter_code
_entity_poly.pdbx_strand_id
1 'polypeptide(L)'
;LADQIERARRKGFKVTAHASGNSASAAVPVFAVCNVRLAAPGTIFMGHEAALWKWPGLETASDIRSQNDLMYLLRDRYIGKLVDNSKLEKTKWEELEKKTTWFSADKAMAWGLVDHIE
;
A
#
# COMPACT_ATOMS: atom_id res chain seq x y z
N LEU A 1 -6.69 8.46 4.21
CA LEU A 1 -6.38 9.19 2.95
C LEU A 1 -6.77 8.37 1.72
N ALA A 2 -6.35 7.10 1.56
CA ALA A 2 -6.70 6.28 0.38
C ALA A 2 -8.21 6.22 0.13
N ASP A 3 -9.03 5.99 1.16
CA ASP A 3 -10.49 5.96 1.03
C ASP A 3 -11.09 7.31 0.60
N GLN A 4 -10.49 8.40 1.04
CA GLN A 4 -10.91 9.75 0.62
C GLN A 4 -10.63 9.99 -0.86
N ILE A 5 -9.49 9.50 -1.36
CA ILE A 5 -9.15 9.54 -2.79
C ILE A 5 -10.13 8.71 -3.59
N GLU A 6 -10.42 7.48 -3.17
CA GLU A 6 -11.41 6.63 -3.82
C GLU A 6 -12.81 7.27 -3.84
N ARG A 7 -13.19 7.92 -2.74
CA ARG A 7 -14.45 8.69 -2.67
C ARG A 7 -14.46 9.85 -3.66
N ALA A 8 -13.36 10.60 -3.77
CA ALA A 8 -13.24 11.70 -4.74
C ALA A 8 -13.35 11.18 -6.18
N ARG A 9 -12.69 10.08 -6.49
CA ARG A 9 -12.79 9.41 -7.80
C ARG A 9 -14.23 9.00 -8.13
N ARG A 10 -14.95 8.42 -7.18
CA ARG A 10 -16.39 8.08 -7.37
C ARG A 10 -17.27 9.30 -7.63
N LYS A 11 -16.86 10.48 -7.18
CA LYS A 11 -17.53 11.77 -7.47
C LYS A 11 -17.09 12.40 -8.80
N GLY A 12 -16.26 11.73 -9.59
CA GLY A 12 -15.80 12.19 -10.89
C GLY A 12 -14.52 13.03 -10.88
N PHE A 13 -13.87 13.20 -9.72
CA PHE A 13 -12.58 13.88 -9.67
C PHE A 13 -11.46 12.98 -10.18
N LYS A 14 -10.58 13.58 -10.99
CA LYS A 14 -9.34 12.91 -11.45
C LYS A 14 -8.22 13.26 -10.48
N VAL A 15 -7.67 12.25 -9.81
CA VAL A 15 -6.58 12.41 -8.84
C VAL A 15 -5.29 11.87 -9.46
N THR A 16 -4.27 12.71 -9.53
CA THR A 16 -2.94 12.33 -9.99
C THR A 16 -1.99 12.28 -8.80
N ALA A 17 -1.22 11.22 -8.70
CA ALA A 17 -0.12 11.10 -7.74
C ALA A 17 1.22 11.13 -8.47
N HIS A 18 2.18 11.79 -7.89
CA HIS A 18 3.56 11.80 -8.34
C HIS A 18 4.48 11.36 -7.20
N ALA A 19 5.09 10.20 -7.33
CA ALA A 19 6.07 9.70 -6.38
C ALA A 19 7.47 10.18 -6.73
N SER A 20 8.21 10.66 -5.73
CA SER A 20 9.59 11.12 -5.88
C SER A 20 10.40 10.71 -4.66
N GLY A 21 11.61 10.21 -4.86
CA GLY A 21 12.46 9.69 -3.79
C GLY A 21 11.93 8.36 -3.26
N ASN A 22 11.43 8.33 -2.03
CA ASN A 22 10.92 7.11 -1.39
C ASN A 22 9.41 7.17 -1.19
N SER A 23 8.70 6.16 -1.70
CA SER A 23 7.29 5.93 -1.44
C SER A 23 7.13 4.60 -0.70
N ALA A 24 6.97 4.67 0.60
CA ALA A 24 7.09 3.49 1.46
C ALA A 24 5.85 3.24 2.31
N SER A 25 5.61 1.96 2.65
CA SER A 25 4.58 1.55 3.62
C SER A 25 3.18 2.04 3.21
N ALA A 26 2.49 2.75 4.09
CA ALA A 26 1.14 3.30 3.86
C ALA A 26 1.04 4.27 2.67
N ALA A 27 2.15 4.83 2.19
CA ALA A 27 2.17 5.67 1.00
C ALA A 27 1.87 4.87 -0.28
N VAL A 28 2.23 3.59 -0.33
CA VAL A 28 2.06 2.75 -1.52
C VAL A 28 0.58 2.54 -1.88
N PRO A 29 -0.32 2.13 -0.99
CA PRO A 29 -1.75 2.03 -1.32
C PRO A 29 -2.41 3.38 -1.57
N VAL A 30 -1.95 4.47 -0.94
CA VAL A 30 -2.42 5.83 -1.23
C VAL A 30 -2.09 6.22 -2.67
N PHE A 31 -0.87 5.93 -3.11
CA PHE A 31 -0.42 6.11 -4.49
C PHE A 31 -1.23 5.23 -5.46
N ALA A 32 -1.40 3.96 -5.12
CA ALA A 32 -2.07 2.96 -5.95
C ALA A 32 -3.51 3.34 -6.32
N VAL A 33 -4.27 3.95 -5.40
CA VAL A 33 -5.69 4.30 -5.62
C VAL A 33 -5.90 5.56 -6.45
N CYS A 34 -4.86 6.25 -6.88
CA CYS A 34 -4.97 7.42 -7.73
C CYS A 34 -5.29 7.05 -9.19
N ASN A 35 -5.90 7.96 -9.94
CA ASN A 35 -6.27 7.73 -11.34
C ASN A 35 -5.04 7.69 -12.28
N VAL A 36 -4.08 8.57 -12.00
CA VAL A 36 -2.82 8.67 -12.74
C VAL A 36 -1.67 8.60 -11.74
N ARG A 37 -0.75 7.69 -11.99
CA ARG A 37 0.32 7.35 -11.06
C ARG A 37 1.66 7.51 -11.75
N LEU A 38 2.31 8.64 -11.44
CA LEU A 38 3.59 9.03 -12.01
C LEU A 38 4.70 8.79 -10.99
N ALA A 39 5.85 8.36 -11.45
CA ALA A 39 7.05 8.25 -10.62
C ALA A 39 8.22 8.98 -11.26
N ALA A 40 9.00 9.69 -10.46
CA ALA A 40 10.27 10.24 -10.92
C ALA A 40 11.27 9.10 -11.18
N PRO A 41 12.21 9.26 -12.12
CA PRO A 41 13.32 8.32 -12.28
C PRO A 41 14.05 8.14 -10.95
N GLY A 42 14.39 6.89 -10.61
CA GLY A 42 15.07 6.58 -9.35
C GLY A 42 14.17 6.51 -8.12
N THR A 43 12.87 6.69 -8.26
CA THR A 43 11.93 6.47 -7.14
C THR A 43 12.00 5.02 -6.65
N ILE A 44 12.01 4.88 -5.33
CA ILE A 44 12.03 3.59 -4.64
C ILE A 44 10.73 3.42 -3.89
N PHE A 45 10.11 2.25 -4.03
CA PHE A 45 8.92 1.85 -3.31
C PHE A 45 9.27 0.79 -2.27
N MET A 46 8.48 0.71 -1.19
CA MET A 46 8.65 -0.33 -0.19
C MET A 46 7.29 -0.80 0.35
N GLY A 47 7.08 -2.11 0.27
CA GLY A 47 5.97 -2.78 0.92
C GLY A 47 6.43 -3.57 2.14
N HIS A 48 5.67 -3.50 3.22
CA HIS A 48 5.86 -4.32 4.41
C HIS A 48 4.53 -4.55 5.12
N GLU A 49 4.50 -5.57 5.96
CA GLU A 49 3.33 -5.83 6.81
C GLU A 49 3.09 -4.68 7.78
N ALA A 50 1.82 -4.43 8.08
CA ALA A 50 1.44 -3.49 9.13
C ALA A 50 2.02 -3.91 10.48
N ALA A 51 2.52 -2.95 11.25
CA ALA A 51 3.01 -3.17 12.59
C ALA A 51 2.26 -2.28 13.58
N LEU A 52 2.05 -2.79 14.79
CA LEU A 52 1.46 -2.05 15.87
C LEU A 52 2.52 -1.64 16.88
N TRP A 53 2.51 -0.35 17.24
CA TRP A 53 3.18 0.11 18.42
C TRP A 53 2.37 -0.25 19.64
N LYS A 54 2.99 -0.92 20.62
CA LYS A 54 2.38 -1.24 21.91
C LYS A 54 3.08 -0.50 23.02
N TRP A 55 2.28 0.05 23.93
CA TRP A 55 2.78 0.55 25.19
C TRP A 55 3.06 -0.64 26.10
N PRO A 56 4.13 -0.62 26.92
CA PRO A 56 4.36 -1.65 27.93
C PRO A 56 3.18 -1.71 28.91
N GLY A 57 2.71 -2.91 29.22
CA GLY A 57 1.60 -3.12 30.14
C GLY A 57 1.10 -4.55 30.11
N LEU A 58 0.14 -4.84 30.98
CA LEU A 58 -0.53 -6.13 31.02
C LEU A 58 -1.55 -6.21 29.86
N GLU A 59 -1.50 -7.31 29.12
CA GLU A 59 -2.48 -7.64 28.08
C GLU A 59 -3.14 -8.98 28.43
N THR A 60 -4.44 -9.02 28.26
CA THR A 60 -5.20 -10.29 28.34
C THR A 60 -5.09 -11.09 27.05
N ALA A 61 -5.38 -12.38 27.08
CA ALA A 61 -5.47 -13.20 25.88
C ALA A 61 -6.52 -12.65 24.88
N SER A 62 -7.60 -12.07 25.39
CA SER A 62 -8.65 -11.42 24.57
C SER A 62 -8.13 -10.17 23.87
N ASP A 63 -7.29 -9.36 24.53
CA ASP A 63 -6.68 -8.17 23.94
C ASP A 63 -5.74 -8.55 22.81
N ILE A 64 -4.90 -9.56 23.02
CA ILE A 64 -3.97 -10.07 21.99
C ILE A 64 -4.73 -10.59 20.78
N ARG A 65 -5.79 -11.34 21.00
CA ARG A 65 -6.64 -11.86 19.92
C ARG A 65 -7.30 -10.73 19.14
N SER A 66 -7.88 -9.76 19.84
CA SER A 66 -8.54 -8.60 19.21
C SER A 66 -7.55 -7.78 18.36
N GLN A 67 -6.34 -7.57 18.85
CA GLN A 67 -5.29 -6.87 18.11
C GLN A 67 -4.85 -7.64 16.87
N ASN A 68 -4.72 -8.97 16.99
CA ASN A 68 -4.40 -9.83 15.86
C ASN A 68 -5.48 -9.77 14.77
N ASP A 69 -6.76 -9.82 15.15
CA ASP A 69 -7.88 -9.71 14.22
C ASP A 69 -7.86 -8.35 13.50
N LEU A 70 -7.59 -7.27 14.22
CA LEU A 70 -7.45 -5.93 13.62
C LEU A 70 -6.31 -5.89 12.59
N MET A 71 -5.16 -6.49 12.90
CA MET A 71 -4.01 -6.53 12.00
C MET A 71 -4.33 -7.25 10.69
N TYR A 72 -5.04 -8.37 10.75
CA TYR A 72 -5.47 -9.08 9.54
C TYR A 72 -6.47 -8.28 8.71
N LEU A 73 -7.43 -7.59 9.35
CA LEU A 73 -8.37 -6.72 8.66
C LEU A 73 -7.65 -5.54 7.95
N LEU A 74 -6.71 -4.91 8.63
CA LEU A 74 -5.90 -3.83 8.04
C LEU A 74 -5.04 -4.33 6.88
N ARG A 75 -4.43 -5.50 7.02
CA ARG A 75 -3.64 -6.14 5.97
C ARG A 75 -4.49 -6.43 4.74
N ASP A 76 -5.63 -7.08 4.91
CA ASP A 76 -6.52 -7.42 3.80
C ASP A 76 -7.01 -6.18 3.06
N ARG A 77 -7.33 -5.12 3.80
CA ARG A 77 -7.72 -3.83 3.22
C ARG A 77 -6.60 -3.18 2.43
N TYR A 78 -5.39 -3.18 2.96
CA TYR A 78 -4.19 -2.66 2.32
C TYR A 78 -3.89 -3.42 1.03
N ILE A 79 -3.80 -4.74 1.12
CA ILE A 79 -3.53 -5.61 -0.03
C ILE A 79 -4.62 -5.51 -1.08
N GLY A 80 -5.89 -5.44 -0.69
CA GLY A 80 -6.99 -5.27 -1.63
C GLY A 80 -6.84 -4.05 -2.52
N LYS A 81 -6.38 -2.92 -1.98
CA LYS A 81 -6.11 -1.71 -2.76
C LYS A 81 -4.97 -1.90 -3.76
N LEU A 82 -3.95 -2.67 -3.41
CA LEU A 82 -2.84 -2.98 -4.30
C LEU A 82 -3.24 -3.94 -5.41
N VAL A 83 -4.01 -4.97 -5.09
CA VAL A 83 -4.53 -5.94 -6.06
C VAL A 83 -5.44 -5.26 -7.08
N ASP A 84 -6.36 -4.43 -6.62
CA ASP A 84 -7.33 -3.75 -7.49
C ASP A 84 -6.67 -2.72 -8.42
N ASN A 85 -5.48 -2.23 -8.08
CA ASN A 85 -4.80 -1.16 -8.80
C ASN A 85 -3.42 -1.56 -9.36
N SER A 86 -3.17 -2.85 -9.54
CA SER A 86 -1.95 -3.38 -10.15
C SER A 86 -2.24 -4.65 -10.93
N LYS A 87 -1.20 -5.26 -11.51
CA LYS A 87 -1.28 -6.52 -12.25
C LYS A 87 -0.92 -7.74 -11.40
N LEU A 88 -0.47 -7.53 -10.16
CA LEU A 88 -0.08 -8.63 -9.28
C LEU A 88 -1.28 -9.19 -8.52
N GLU A 89 -1.27 -10.50 -8.34
CA GLU A 89 -2.25 -11.22 -7.56
C GLU A 89 -2.04 -11.03 -6.05
N LYS A 90 -3.07 -11.32 -5.27
CA LYS A 90 -3.07 -11.21 -3.79
C LYS A 90 -1.89 -11.94 -3.16
N THR A 91 -1.66 -13.20 -3.55
CA THR A 91 -0.57 -14.03 -3.01
C THR A 91 0.80 -13.41 -3.23
N LYS A 92 1.00 -12.77 -4.37
CA LYS A 92 2.27 -12.10 -4.69
C LYS A 92 2.49 -10.86 -3.83
N TRP A 93 1.47 -10.04 -3.63
CA TRP A 93 1.55 -8.90 -2.72
C TRP A 93 1.79 -9.33 -1.27
N GLU A 94 1.14 -10.40 -0.81
CA GLU A 94 1.36 -10.96 0.53
C GLU A 94 2.82 -11.40 0.73
N GLU A 95 3.42 -12.07 -0.26
CA GLU A 95 4.83 -12.45 -0.23
C GLU A 95 5.76 -11.24 -0.15
N LEU A 96 5.51 -10.22 -0.99
CA LEU A 96 6.32 -9.00 -1.03
C LEU A 96 6.29 -8.24 0.29
N GLU A 97 5.12 -8.12 0.90
CA GLU A 97 4.96 -7.45 2.18
C GLU A 97 5.59 -8.23 3.33
N LYS A 98 5.40 -9.53 3.37
CA LYS A 98 5.94 -10.39 4.43
C LYS A 98 7.47 -10.33 4.52
N LYS A 99 8.14 -10.10 3.40
CA LYS A 99 9.60 -10.00 3.30
C LYS A 99 10.15 -8.58 3.43
N THR A 100 9.31 -7.58 3.61
CA THR A 100 9.71 -6.16 3.52
C THR A 100 10.49 -5.91 2.23
N THR A 101 9.78 -5.74 1.13
CA THR A 101 10.39 -5.69 -0.20
C THR A 101 10.54 -4.25 -0.69
N TRP A 102 11.75 -3.91 -1.10
CA TRP A 102 12.09 -2.68 -1.78
C TRP A 102 12.11 -2.92 -3.30
N PHE A 103 11.53 -2.01 -4.07
CA PHE A 103 11.49 -2.15 -5.53
C PHE A 103 11.55 -0.79 -6.23
N SER A 104 12.13 -0.81 -7.44
CA SER A 104 12.31 0.39 -8.26
C SER A 104 11.01 0.84 -8.94
N ALA A 105 11.02 2.08 -9.45
CA ALA A 105 9.94 2.60 -10.28
C ALA A 105 9.71 1.74 -11.55
N ASP A 106 10.78 1.23 -12.18
CA ASP A 106 10.66 0.34 -13.34
C ASP A 106 9.92 -0.95 -12.99
N LYS A 107 10.24 -1.53 -11.85
CA LYS A 107 9.57 -2.73 -11.37
C LYS A 107 8.12 -2.45 -10.99
N ALA A 108 7.86 -1.30 -10.35
CA ALA A 108 6.52 -0.83 -10.04
C ALA A 108 5.68 -0.63 -11.32
N MET A 109 6.29 -0.11 -12.39
CA MET A 109 5.64 0.04 -13.69
C MET A 109 5.36 -1.33 -14.34
N ALA A 110 6.30 -2.26 -14.29
CA ALA A 110 6.10 -3.63 -14.78
C ALA A 110 4.95 -4.34 -14.05
N TRP A 111 4.78 -4.08 -12.76
CA TRP A 111 3.68 -4.62 -11.96
C TRP A 111 2.36 -3.85 -12.11
N GLY A 112 2.32 -2.81 -12.91
CA GLY A 112 1.12 -1.99 -13.13
C GLY A 112 0.76 -1.06 -11.98
N LEU A 113 1.68 -0.82 -11.05
CA LEU A 113 1.51 0.13 -9.95
C LEU A 113 1.80 1.57 -10.40
N VAL A 114 2.74 1.76 -11.30
CA VAL A 114 3.12 3.03 -11.90
C VAL A 114 2.65 3.06 -13.36
N ASP A 115 2.07 4.16 -13.80
CA ASP A 115 1.61 4.33 -15.19
C ASP A 115 2.71 4.90 -16.08
N HIS A 116 3.47 5.89 -15.56
CA HIS A 116 4.57 6.54 -16.30
C HIS A 116 5.72 6.92 -15.37
N ILE A 117 6.94 6.80 -15.88
CA ILE A 117 8.17 7.31 -15.25
C ILE A 117 8.60 8.56 -16.00
N GLU A 118 8.66 9.67 -15.29
CA GLU A 118 9.02 10.97 -15.87
C GLU A 118 9.72 11.91 -14.87
#